data_7a0586cf5dad7755e78077f8fb283aee
#
_entry.id   7a0586cf5dad7755e78077f8fb283aee
#
_cell.length_a   1.000
_cell.length_b   1.000
_cell.length_c   1.000
_cell.angle_alpha   90.00
_cell.angle_beta   90.00
_cell.angle_gamma   90.00
#
_symmetry.space_group_name_H-M   'P 1'
#
loop_
_entity.id
_entity.type
_entity.pdbx_description
1 polymer ?
#
loop_
_entity_poly.entity_id
_entity_poly.type
_entity_poly.pdbx_seq_one_letter_code
_entity_poly.pdbx_strand_id
1 'polypeptide(L)'
;MCIRDSHAPLSKLVCLENTTNKGGGACWNVSDFDEINSVCKKNNLGIHMDGARIWNSIVAKKDNPELYGIYFDTMSVCLSKGLGCPIGSVLLGKKKFMDKALRIRKILGGGMRQVGYLAAAGLFALENNISRLSEDHFRAKEIASKFLDKSFVKKINDVETNIIIMELNEGFSKKTNIDYFSKNDVVFDWY
;
A
#
# COMPACT_ATOMS: atom_id res chain seq x y z
N MET A 1 -11.28 -6.15 -26.72
CA MET A 1 -11.53 -4.71 -26.60
C MET A 1 -10.20 -3.99 -26.69
N CYS A 2 -10.02 -3.14 -27.69
CA CYS A 2 -8.74 -2.46 -27.92
C CYS A 2 -8.68 -1.22 -27.00
N ILE A 3 -7.76 -1.21 -26.03
CA ILE A 3 -7.56 -0.09 -25.09
C ILE A 3 -7.17 1.22 -25.81
N ARG A 4 -6.84 1.15 -27.10
CA ARG A 4 -6.41 2.29 -27.93
C ARG A 4 -7.41 2.67 -29.00
N ASP A 5 -8.70 2.42 -28.79
CA ASP A 5 -9.72 2.89 -29.72
C ASP A 5 -9.98 4.40 -29.55
N SER A 6 -10.74 4.97 -30.48
CA SER A 6 -11.05 6.41 -30.50
C SER A 6 -11.86 6.90 -29.29
N HIS A 7 -12.37 6.01 -28.44
CA HIS A 7 -13.22 6.33 -27.28
C HIS A 7 -12.45 6.31 -25.95
N ALA A 8 -11.18 5.84 -25.93
CA ALA A 8 -10.38 5.78 -24.74
C ALA A 8 -9.11 6.65 -24.85
N PRO A 9 -8.69 7.34 -23.78
CA PRO A 9 -7.46 8.09 -23.80
C PRO A 9 -6.24 7.17 -23.97
N LEU A 10 -5.23 7.66 -24.66
CA LEU A 10 -3.95 6.94 -24.78
C LEU A 10 -3.31 6.77 -23.40
N SER A 11 -3.03 5.54 -23.02
CA SER A 11 -2.31 5.22 -21.79
C SER A 11 -0.91 5.82 -21.80
N LYS A 12 -0.50 6.45 -20.69
CA LYS A 12 0.80 7.10 -20.52
C LYS A 12 1.53 6.67 -19.26
N LEU A 13 0.83 6.01 -18.35
CA LEU A 13 1.34 5.67 -17.04
C LEU A 13 0.83 4.29 -16.63
N VAL A 14 1.71 3.49 -16.05
CA VAL A 14 1.38 2.27 -15.30
C VAL A 14 1.55 2.59 -13.82
N CYS A 15 0.53 2.29 -13.02
CA CYS A 15 0.57 2.41 -11.57
C CYS A 15 0.51 1.03 -10.95
N LEU A 16 1.45 0.74 -10.05
CA LEU A 16 1.47 -0.48 -9.24
C LEU A 16 1.29 -0.11 -7.77
N GLU A 17 0.49 -0.88 -7.06
CA GLU A 17 0.31 -0.72 -5.61
C GLU A 17 1.13 -1.78 -4.86
N ASN A 18 1.90 -1.36 -3.84
CA ASN A 18 2.62 -2.28 -2.95
C ASN A 18 2.58 -1.79 -1.48
N THR A 19 2.09 -2.57 -0.54
CA THR A 19 1.35 -3.83 -0.71
C THR A 19 -0.05 -3.57 -1.23
N THR A 20 -0.63 -4.52 -1.97
CA THR A 20 -1.96 -4.35 -2.53
C THR A 20 -3.03 -4.39 -1.45
N ASN A 21 -3.91 -3.37 -1.39
CA ASN A 21 -4.94 -3.29 -0.35
C ASN A 21 -6.01 -4.39 -0.54
N LYS A 22 -6.71 -4.36 -1.68
CA LYS A 22 -7.74 -5.36 -2.00
C LYS A 22 -7.17 -6.76 -2.27
N GLY A 23 -5.87 -6.87 -2.50
CA GLY A 23 -5.17 -8.15 -2.61
C GLY A 23 -4.74 -8.74 -1.26
N GLY A 24 -5.20 -8.20 -0.13
CA GLY A 24 -4.90 -8.76 1.19
C GLY A 24 -3.48 -8.50 1.69
N GLY A 25 -2.88 -7.39 1.29
CA GLY A 25 -1.52 -7.05 1.69
C GLY A 25 -0.44 -7.86 0.95
N ALA A 26 -0.79 -8.46 -0.17
CA ALA A 26 0.16 -9.20 -1.02
C ALA A 26 1.27 -8.29 -1.55
N CYS A 27 2.46 -8.84 -1.65
CA CYS A 27 3.68 -8.15 -2.06
C CYS A 27 4.12 -8.58 -3.46
N TRP A 28 4.52 -7.62 -4.29
CA TRP A 28 5.24 -7.91 -5.52
C TRP A 28 6.66 -8.40 -5.22
N ASN A 29 7.20 -9.26 -6.09
CA ASN A 29 8.63 -9.57 -6.07
C ASN A 29 9.40 -8.54 -6.91
N VAL A 30 10.64 -8.28 -6.56
CA VAL A 30 11.48 -7.32 -7.31
C VAL A 30 11.67 -7.76 -8.77
N SER A 31 11.73 -9.07 -9.04
CA SER A 31 11.78 -9.62 -10.41
C SER A 31 10.61 -9.19 -11.29
N ASP A 32 9.40 -9.08 -10.71
CA ASP A 32 8.20 -8.70 -11.44
C ASP A 32 8.30 -7.24 -11.93
N PHE A 33 8.97 -6.39 -11.14
CA PHE A 33 9.20 -4.99 -11.53
C PHE A 33 10.11 -4.85 -12.75
N ASP A 34 11.09 -5.73 -12.92
CA ASP A 34 11.98 -5.72 -14.06
C ASP A 34 11.23 -6.01 -15.36
N GLU A 35 10.38 -7.03 -15.35
CA GLU A 35 9.54 -7.38 -16.50
C GLU A 35 8.57 -6.25 -16.85
N ILE A 36 7.85 -5.71 -15.87
CA ILE A 36 6.90 -4.61 -16.06
C ILE A 36 7.60 -3.35 -16.56
N ASN A 37 8.77 -3.01 -15.99
CA ASN A 37 9.57 -1.86 -16.40
C ASN A 37 10.04 -1.99 -17.86
N SER A 38 10.43 -3.20 -18.26
CA SER A 38 10.84 -3.49 -19.65
C SER A 38 9.67 -3.26 -20.62
N VAL A 39 8.46 -3.69 -20.27
CA VAL A 39 7.25 -3.43 -21.06
C VAL A 39 6.92 -1.94 -21.11
N CYS A 40 7.03 -1.24 -19.98
CA CYS A 40 6.79 0.20 -19.91
C CYS A 40 7.74 0.98 -20.80
N LYS A 41 9.04 0.69 -20.75
CA LYS A 41 10.06 1.31 -21.59
C LYS A 41 9.78 1.09 -23.08
N LYS A 42 9.50 -0.15 -23.48
CA LYS A 42 9.18 -0.50 -24.88
C LYS A 42 7.98 0.28 -25.44
N ASN A 43 7.02 0.63 -24.59
CA ASN A 43 5.79 1.32 -24.97
C ASN A 43 5.79 2.82 -24.64
N ASN A 44 6.91 3.40 -24.22
CA ASN A 44 7.03 4.81 -23.78
C ASN A 44 6.01 5.19 -22.70
N LEU A 45 5.81 4.30 -21.74
CA LEU A 45 4.95 4.50 -20.56
C LEU A 45 5.80 4.90 -19.36
N GLY A 46 5.31 5.87 -18.57
CA GLY A 46 5.83 6.13 -17.24
C GLY A 46 5.41 5.02 -16.27
N ILE A 47 6.13 4.88 -15.17
CA ILE A 47 5.81 3.91 -14.12
C ILE A 47 5.80 4.58 -12.75
N HIS A 48 4.69 4.39 -12.02
CA HIS A 48 4.47 4.94 -10.68
C HIS A 48 4.21 3.83 -9.68
N MET A 49 4.81 3.92 -8.49
CA MET A 49 4.50 3.07 -7.34
C MET A 49 3.57 3.81 -6.39
N ASP A 50 2.37 3.28 -6.15
CA ASP A 50 1.62 3.58 -4.95
C ASP A 50 2.17 2.74 -3.79
N GLY A 51 3.04 3.37 -3.03
CA GLY A 51 3.72 2.77 -1.88
C GLY A 51 2.97 3.00 -0.57
N ALA A 52 1.64 2.95 -0.60
CA ALA A 52 0.81 3.17 0.59
C ALA A 52 1.23 2.31 1.79
N ARG A 53 1.73 1.10 1.54
CA ARG A 53 2.27 0.18 2.55
C ARG A 53 3.60 -0.45 2.12
N ILE A 54 4.41 0.28 1.38
CA ILE A 54 5.68 -0.23 0.83
C ILE A 54 6.64 -0.73 1.92
N TRP A 55 6.64 -0.10 3.10
CA TRP A 55 7.47 -0.52 4.23
C TRP A 55 7.10 -1.92 4.72
N ASN A 56 5.80 -2.27 4.67
CA ASN A 56 5.36 -3.64 4.97
C ASN A 56 5.93 -4.64 3.95
N SER A 57 5.91 -4.31 2.65
CA SER A 57 6.51 -5.17 1.62
C SER A 57 8.00 -5.35 1.83
N ILE A 58 8.73 -4.24 2.03
CA ILE A 58 10.18 -4.25 2.26
C ILE A 58 10.56 -5.14 3.45
N VAL A 59 9.82 -5.01 4.56
CA VAL A 59 10.06 -5.83 5.77
C VAL A 59 9.71 -7.30 5.53
N ALA A 60 8.59 -7.58 4.85
CA ALA A 60 8.14 -8.95 4.59
C ALA A 60 9.08 -9.70 3.63
N LYS A 61 9.54 -9.03 2.57
CA LYS A 61 10.43 -9.62 1.55
C LYS A 61 11.92 -9.48 1.90
N LYS A 62 12.26 -8.65 2.91
CA LYS A 62 13.65 -8.29 3.28
C LYS A 62 14.40 -7.63 2.13
N ASP A 63 13.69 -6.85 1.35
CA ASP A 63 14.24 -6.16 0.19
C ASP A 63 15.13 -4.97 0.60
N ASN A 64 16.11 -4.64 -0.26
CA ASN A 64 16.79 -3.35 -0.16
C ASN A 64 15.86 -2.24 -0.74
N PRO A 65 15.49 -1.20 0.06
CA PRO A 65 14.64 -0.11 -0.41
C PRO A 65 15.14 0.61 -1.67
N GLU A 66 16.46 0.67 -1.88
CA GLU A 66 17.08 1.32 -3.04
C GLU A 66 16.67 0.69 -4.37
N LEU A 67 16.38 -0.61 -4.38
CA LEU A 67 15.96 -1.32 -5.58
C LEU A 67 14.67 -0.74 -6.18
N TYR A 68 13.76 -0.29 -5.33
CA TYR A 68 12.50 0.32 -5.80
C TYR A 68 12.75 1.60 -6.59
N GLY A 69 13.76 2.41 -6.21
CA GLY A 69 14.14 3.63 -6.92
C GLY A 69 14.67 3.40 -8.34
N ILE A 70 15.10 2.17 -8.65
CA ILE A 70 15.63 1.81 -9.98
C ILE A 70 14.50 1.60 -10.99
N TYR A 71 13.38 1.03 -10.54
CA TYR A 71 12.29 0.60 -11.42
C TYR A 71 11.22 1.67 -11.66
N PHE A 72 11.02 2.60 -10.72
CA PHE A 72 9.93 3.56 -10.77
C PHE A 72 10.38 4.98 -11.08
N ASP A 73 9.64 5.68 -11.95
CA ASP A 73 9.88 7.10 -12.22
C ASP A 73 9.48 7.97 -11.04
N THR A 74 8.41 7.59 -10.35
CA THR A 74 7.90 8.25 -9.14
C THR A 74 7.27 7.22 -8.19
N MET A 75 7.30 7.53 -6.89
CA MET A 75 6.67 6.72 -5.85
C MET A 75 5.98 7.63 -4.84
N SER A 76 4.76 7.28 -4.41
CA SER A 76 4.13 7.85 -3.24
C SER A 76 4.31 6.90 -2.05
N VAL A 77 4.80 7.41 -0.92
CA VAL A 77 5.11 6.61 0.27
C VAL A 77 4.36 7.16 1.46
N CYS A 78 3.43 6.39 2.01
CA CYS A 78 2.69 6.81 3.19
C CYS A 78 3.51 6.66 4.47
N LEU A 79 3.36 7.65 5.36
CA LEU A 79 3.94 7.66 6.70
C LEU A 79 2.88 7.42 7.78
N SER A 80 1.61 7.73 7.49
CA SER A 80 0.48 7.72 8.42
C SER A 80 -0.28 6.39 8.54
N LYS A 81 0.38 5.28 8.28
CA LYS A 81 -0.16 3.92 8.43
C LYS A 81 0.69 3.14 9.45
N GLY A 82 1.20 1.99 9.12
CA GLY A 82 2.00 1.15 10.02
C GLY A 82 3.21 1.86 10.66
N LEU A 83 3.77 2.87 10.01
CA LEU A 83 4.83 3.70 10.60
C LEU A 83 4.37 4.58 11.76
N GLY A 84 3.06 4.82 11.93
CA GLY A 84 2.50 5.52 13.07
C GLY A 84 2.64 7.05 13.06
N CYS A 85 2.99 7.67 11.94
CA CYS A 85 2.96 9.12 11.85
C CYS A 85 1.52 9.66 11.88
N PRO A 86 1.29 10.85 12.46
CA PRO A 86 -0.06 11.41 12.59
C PRO A 86 -0.68 11.73 11.23
N ILE A 87 0.13 12.05 10.22
CA ILE A 87 -0.29 12.44 8.88
C ILE A 87 0.88 12.30 7.89
N GLY A 88 0.55 12.18 6.62
CA GLY A 88 1.46 12.49 5.53
C GLY A 88 1.82 11.30 4.66
N SER A 89 2.20 11.70 3.45
CA SER A 89 2.89 10.87 2.47
C SER A 89 3.97 11.69 1.79
N VAL A 90 4.99 11.01 1.30
CA VAL A 90 6.10 11.62 0.57
C VAL A 90 6.05 11.16 -0.87
N LEU A 91 6.13 12.11 -1.81
CA LEU A 91 6.33 11.79 -3.21
C LEU A 91 7.83 11.79 -3.51
N LEU A 92 8.32 10.69 -4.03
CA LEU A 92 9.71 10.46 -4.43
C LEU A 92 9.81 10.37 -5.95
N GLY A 93 10.95 10.76 -6.51
CA GLY A 93 11.20 10.63 -7.94
C GLY A 93 12.33 11.53 -8.44
N LYS A 94 12.56 11.48 -9.75
CA LYS A 94 13.58 12.31 -10.38
C LYS A 94 13.27 13.80 -10.22
N LYS A 95 14.29 14.63 -10.06
CA LYS A 95 14.17 16.08 -9.83
C LYS A 95 13.20 16.78 -10.80
N LYS A 96 13.26 16.45 -12.10
CA LYS A 96 12.37 17.03 -13.11
C LYS A 96 10.86 16.85 -12.82
N PHE A 97 10.49 15.76 -12.12
CA PHE A 97 9.10 15.53 -11.70
C PHE A 97 8.80 16.28 -10.40
N MET A 98 9.76 16.30 -9.48
CA MET A 98 9.58 16.93 -8.17
C MET A 98 9.40 18.45 -8.27
N ASP A 99 10.13 19.11 -9.14
CA ASP A 99 9.99 20.55 -9.39
C ASP A 99 8.55 20.91 -9.86
N LYS A 100 7.96 20.08 -10.71
CA LYS A 100 6.55 20.23 -11.14
C LYS A 100 5.57 19.88 -10.01
N ALA A 101 5.83 18.79 -9.29
CA ALA A 101 4.98 18.33 -8.21
C ALA A 101 4.85 19.36 -7.07
N LEU A 102 5.92 20.08 -6.73
CA LEU A 102 5.89 21.15 -5.74
C LEU A 102 4.87 22.25 -6.10
N ARG A 103 4.83 22.66 -7.36
CA ARG A 103 3.85 23.63 -7.84
C ARG A 103 2.42 23.08 -7.79
N ILE A 104 2.22 21.86 -8.26
CA ILE A 104 0.91 21.19 -8.25
C ILE A 104 0.42 21.01 -6.81
N ARG A 105 1.29 20.59 -5.89
CA ARG A 105 0.97 20.48 -4.46
C ARG A 105 0.44 21.82 -3.91
N LYS A 106 1.08 22.93 -4.28
CA LYS A 106 0.64 24.26 -3.85
C LYS A 106 -0.73 24.63 -4.41
N ILE A 107 -0.97 24.36 -5.70
CA ILE A 107 -2.25 24.61 -6.37
C ILE A 107 -3.39 23.82 -5.71
N LEU A 108 -3.13 22.56 -5.35
CA LEU A 108 -4.10 21.67 -4.70
C LEU A 108 -4.26 21.89 -3.19
N GLY A 109 -3.66 22.94 -2.63
CA GLY A 109 -3.79 23.28 -1.20
C GLY A 109 -2.84 22.52 -0.27
N GLY A 110 -1.98 21.63 -0.78
CA GLY A 110 -1.06 20.81 0.03
C GLY A 110 0.23 21.52 0.46
N GLY A 111 0.36 22.82 0.23
CA GLY A 111 1.54 23.60 0.60
C GLY A 111 1.50 24.06 2.06
N MET A 112 1.61 23.15 2.99
CA MET A 112 1.60 23.43 4.43
C MET A 112 2.84 24.21 4.88
N ARG A 113 2.63 25.23 5.72
CA ARG A 113 3.71 25.94 6.45
C ARG A 113 4.03 25.18 7.75
N GLN A 114 5.21 25.44 8.29
CA GLN A 114 5.69 24.86 9.55
C GLN A 114 5.57 23.32 9.60
N VAL A 115 5.74 22.68 8.46
CA VAL A 115 5.63 21.22 8.31
C VAL A 115 6.76 20.45 9.02
N GLY A 116 7.76 21.15 9.55
CA GLY A 116 8.89 20.58 10.26
C GLY A 116 8.50 19.67 11.43
N TYR A 117 7.41 19.97 12.15
CA TYR A 117 6.89 19.09 13.20
C TYR A 117 6.49 17.73 12.67
N LEU A 118 5.79 17.71 11.53
CA LEU A 118 5.37 16.45 10.88
C LEU A 118 6.55 15.73 10.25
N ALA A 119 7.51 16.47 9.71
CA ALA A 119 8.76 15.91 9.18
C ALA A 119 9.60 15.25 10.28
N ALA A 120 9.67 15.85 11.48
CA ALA A 120 10.34 15.26 12.63
C ALA A 120 9.69 13.94 13.05
N ALA A 121 8.35 13.88 13.09
CA ALA A 121 7.63 12.62 13.33
C ALA A 121 7.93 11.58 12.25
N GLY A 122 8.03 12.01 10.98
CA GLY A 122 8.41 11.14 9.87
C GLY A 122 9.82 10.59 10.00
N LEU A 123 10.80 11.42 10.36
CA LEU A 123 12.18 10.99 10.60
C LEU A 123 12.25 9.98 11.75
N PHE A 124 11.63 10.28 12.88
CA PHE A 124 11.55 9.35 14.00
C PHE A 124 10.97 7.99 13.58
N ALA A 125 9.88 8.00 12.84
CA ALA A 125 9.21 6.77 12.40
C ALA A 125 10.07 5.95 11.44
N LEU A 126 10.80 6.59 10.52
CA LEU A 126 11.71 5.91 9.60
C LEU A 126 12.90 5.28 10.34
N GLU A 127 13.39 5.91 11.38
CA GLU A 127 14.52 5.40 12.18
C GLU A 127 14.11 4.29 13.17
N ASN A 128 12.87 4.34 13.69
CA ASN A 128 12.49 3.51 14.84
C ASN A 128 11.37 2.51 14.55
N ASN A 129 10.49 2.77 13.56
CA ASN A 129 9.26 2.00 13.42
C ASN A 129 9.25 1.00 12.26
N ILE A 130 10.21 1.05 11.32
CA ILE A 130 10.20 0.14 10.16
C ILE A 130 10.34 -1.32 10.60
N SER A 131 11.32 -1.62 11.45
CA SER A 131 11.60 -2.99 11.88
C SER A 131 10.44 -3.63 12.64
N ARG A 132 9.70 -2.83 13.43
CA ARG A 132 8.56 -3.33 14.21
C ARG A 132 7.34 -3.72 13.36
N LEU A 133 7.28 -3.36 12.08
CA LEU A 133 6.21 -3.84 11.18
C LEU A 133 6.17 -5.37 11.09
N SER A 134 7.29 -6.05 11.34
CA SER A 134 7.32 -7.51 11.44
C SER A 134 6.41 -8.07 12.54
N GLU A 135 6.19 -7.31 13.64
CA GLU A 135 5.28 -7.68 14.71
C GLU A 135 3.82 -7.67 14.22
N ASP A 136 3.46 -6.67 13.41
CA ASP A 136 2.11 -6.58 12.84
C ASP A 136 1.86 -7.74 11.87
N HIS A 137 2.87 -8.13 11.07
CA HIS A 137 2.80 -9.30 10.20
C HIS A 137 2.62 -10.60 11.00
N PHE A 138 3.36 -10.74 12.09
CA PHE A 138 3.25 -11.90 12.96
C PHE A 138 1.85 -11.97 13.60
N ARG A 139 1.36 -10.88 14.18
CA ARG A 139 0.02 -10.79 14.77
C ARG A 139 -1.09 -11.08 13.74
N ALA A 140 -0.96 -10.56 12.52
CA ALA A 140 -1.92 -10.84 11.46
C ALA A 140 -2.00 -12.34 11.14
N LYS A 141 -0.85 -13.03 11.07
CA LYS A 141 -0.80 -14.49 10.87
C LYS A 141 -1.38 -15.25 12.05
N GLU A 142 -1.10 -14.84 13.29
CA GLU A 142 -1.70 -15.43 14.48
C GLU A 142 -3.23 -15.28 14.49
N ILE A 143 -3.73 -14.10 14.20
CA ILE A 143 -5.17 -13.85 14.11
C ILE A 143 -5.79 -14.73 13.02
N ALA A 144 -5.23 -14.74 11.83
CA ALA A 144 -5.72 -15.56 10.73
C ALA A 144 -5.77 -17.05 11.11
N SER A 145 -4.73 -17.57 11.77
CA SER A 145 -4.68 -18.98 12.21
C SER A 145 -5.79 -19.34 13.19
N LYS A 146 -6.23 -18.42 14.05
CA LYS A 146 -7.33 -18.65 14.99
C LYS A 146 -8.70 -18.71 14.32
N PHE A 147 -8.80 -18.24 13.08
CA PHE A 147 -10.03 -18.25 12.31
C PHE A 147 -10.13 -19.40 11.31
N LEU A 148 -9.03 -20.09 10.99
CA LEU A 148 -9.02 -21.16 9.97
C LEU A 148 -10.07 -22.25 10.21
N ASP A 149 -10.25 -22.67 11.46
CA ASP A 149 -11.15 -23.77 11.82
C ASP A 149 -12.56 -23.30 12.25
N LYS A 150 -12.90 -22.02 12.03
CA LYS A 150 -14.20 -21.51 12.43
C LYS A 150 -15.25 -21.80 11.36
N SER A 151 -16.39 -22.36 11.78
CA SER A 151 -17.48 -22.77 10.89
C SER A 151 -18.08 -21.66 10.02
N PHE A 152 -17.93 -20.41 10.44
CA PHE A 152 -18.39 -19.24 9.68
C PHE A 152 -17.39 -18.76 8.63
N VAL A 153 -16.15 -19.22 8.64
CA VAL A 153 -15.11 -18.85 7.69
C VAL A 153 -15.13 -19.82 6.51
N LYS A 154 -15.26 -19.26 5.30
CA LYS A 154 -15.18 -20.03 4.08
C LYS A 154 -13.74 -20.13 3.58
N LYS A 155 -13.03 -19.00 3.61
CA LYS A 155 -11.65 -18.91 3.13
C LYS A 155 -10.93 -17.73 3.79
N ILE A 156 -9.63 -17.88 4.03
CA ILE A 156 -8.72 -16.78 4.37
C ILE A 156 -7.66 -16.73 3.26
N ASN A 157 -7.41 -15.55 2.71
CA ASN A 157 -6.31 -15.35 1.77
C ASN A 157 -4.96 -15.47 2.47
N ASP A 158 -3.90 -15.75 1.70
CA ASP A 158 -2.54 -15.79 2.25
C ASP A 158 -2.19 -14.46 2.92
N VAL A 159 -1.73 -14.54 4.17
CA VAL A 159 -1.38 -13.35 4.97
C VAL A 159 0.12 -13.12 4.86
N GLU A 160 0.52 -12.30 3.90
CA GLU A 160 1.93 -11.92 3.72
C GLU A 160 2.36 -10.81 4.67
N THR A 161 1.47 -9.84 4.94
CA THR A 161 1.76 -8.65 5.73
C THR A 161 0.72 -8.43 6.84
N ASN A 162 0.21 -7.23 6.99
CA ASN A 162 -0.67 -6.80 8.08
C ASN A 162 -2.16 -6.76 7.71
N ILE A 163 -2.55 -7.30 6.56
CA ILE A 163 -3.95 -7.34 6.11
C ILE A 163 -4.42 -8.79 6.08
N ILE A 164 -5.61 -9.01 6.61
CA ILE A 164 -6.31 -10.30 6.58
C ILE A 164 -7.59 -10.11 5.78
N ILE A 165 -7.75 -10.85 4.70
CA ILE A 165 -9.02 -10.92 3.96
C ILE A 165 -9.64 -12.29 4.22
N MET A 166 -10.87 -12.25 4.68
CA MET A 166 -11.65 -13.43 5.06
C MET A 166 -12.96 -13.44 4.30
N GLU A 167 -13.24 -14.53 3.60
CA GLU A 167 -14.54 -14.81 3.00
C GLU A 167 -15.38 -15.63 3.99
N LEU A 168 -16.60 -15.19 4.23
CA LEU A 168 -17.51 -15.85 5.16
C LEU A 168 -18.48 -16.78 4.43
N ASN A 169 -18.94 -17.84 5.11
CA ASN A 169 -19.96 -18.74 4.59
C ASN A 169 -21.31 -18.02 4.43
N GLU A 170 -22.15 -18.52 3.51
CA GLU A 170 -23.52 -18.04 3.33
C GLU A 170 -24.31 -18.16 4.64
N GLY A 171 -25.13 -17.15 4.94
CA GLY A 171 -25.89 -17.07 6.19
C GLY A 171 -25.32 -16.13 7.24
N PHE A 172 -24.07 -15.70 7.10
CA PHE A 172 -23.52 -14.63 7.93
C PHE A 172 -23.87 -13.26 7.33
N SER A 173 -24.87 -12.60 7.90
CA SER A 173 -25.23 -11.27 7.40
C SER A 173 -24.24 -10.21 7.87
N LYS A 174 -23.90 -9.28 6.96
CA LYS A 174 -23.03 -8.13 7.22
C LYS A 174 -23.51 -7.34 8.48
N LYS A 175 -24.81 -7.09 8.59
CA LYS A 175 -25.39 -6.28 9.65
C LYS A 175 -25.23 -6.89 11.04
N THR A 176 -25.57 -8.18 11.20
CA THR A 176 -25.48 -8.90 12.48
C THR A 176 -24.04 -8.98 12.98
N ASN A 177 -23.10 -9.16 12.08
CA ASN A 177 -21.69 -9.27 12.44
C ASN A 177 -21.09 -7.91 12.82
N ILE A 178 -21.42 -6.84 12.12
CA ILE A 178 -20.98 -5.48 12.48
C ILE A 178 -21.46 -5.14 13.89
N ASP A 179 -22.72 -5.39 14.19
CA ASP A 179 -23.28 -5.10 15.51
C ASP A 179 -22.62 -5.91 16.63
N TYR A 180 -22.34 -7.19 16.39
CA TYR A 180 -21.66 -8.03 17.36
C TYR A 180 -20.21 -7.58 17.60
N PHE A 181 -19.45 -7.36 16.55
CA PHE A 181 -18.05 -6.98 16.66
C PHE A 181 -17.88 -5.56 17.22
N SER A 182 -18.71 -4.61 16.81
CA SER A 182 -18.69 -3.25 17.35
C SER A 182 -18.98 -3.21 18.85
N LYS A 183 -19.87 -4.07 19.36
CA LYS A 183 -20.13 -4.20 20.79
C LYS A 183 -18.95 -4.75 21.60
N ASN A 184 -17.98 -5.37 20.94
CA ASN A 184 -16.77 -5.93 21.53
C ASN A 184 -15.50 -5.18 21.11
N ASP A 185 -15.64 -3.90 20.70
CA ASP A 185 -14.53 -3.01 20.29
C ASP A 185 -13.69 -3.55 19.11
N VAL A 186 -14.30 -4.36 18.25
CA VAL A 186 -13.65 -4.89 17.06
C VAL A 186 -14.24 -4.25 15.81
N VAL A 187 -13.42 -3.61 15.01
CA VAL A 187 -13.81 -2.94 13.77
C VAL A 187 -13.31 -3.73 12.57
N PHE A 188 -14.20 -3.97 11.61
CA PHE A 188 -13.90 -4.61 10.33
C PHE A 188 -14.30 -3.69 9.18
N ASP A 189 -13.49 -3.68 8.13
CA ASP A 189 -13.88 -3.14 6.83
C ASP A 189 -14.54 -4.24 6.00
N TRP A 190 -15.66 -3.90 5.35
CA TRP A 190 -16.40 -4.80 4.49
C TRP A 190 -16.31 -4.33 3.04
N TYR A 191 -15.89 -5.23 2.18
CA TYR A 191 -15.78 -4.99 0.74
C TYR A 191 -16.88 -5.74 -0.04
#